data_c72bc2992a7f629cdd2d23347bbce96c
#
_entry.id   c72bc2992a7f629cdd2d23347bbce96c
#
_cell.length_a   1.000
_cell.length_b   1.000
_cell.length_c   1.000
_cell.angle_alpha   90.00
_cell.angle_beta   90.00
_cell.angle_gamma   90.00
#
_symmetry.space_group_name_H-M   'P 1'
#
loop_
_entity.id
_entity.type
_entity.pdbx_description
1 polymer ?
#
loop_
_entity_poly.entity_id
_entity_poly.type
_entity_poly.pdbx_seq_one_letter_code
_entity_poly.pdbx_strand_id
1 'polypeptide(L)'
;MLNAFYALKGKYADKKKLADEAIYLERNLCQEAGGWQDQIAASFGGFNRINFNADGYEVLPVIISPERKKQLNQNLMMFFTGFTRFSSDVQKANAAGKVDKTAQLREML
;
A
#
# COMPACT_ATOMS: atom_id res chain seq x y z
N MET A 1 11.77 6.38 6.99
CA MET A 1 11.99 6.72 8.42
C MET A 1 12.44 5.51 9.23
N LEU A 2 11.69 4.42 9.34
CA LEU A 2 12.09 3.21 10.11
C LEU A 2 13.48 2.68 9.74
N ASN A 3 13.79 2.57 8.45
CA ASN A 3 15.11 2.12 8.00
C ASN A 3 16.26 3.00 8.53
N ALA A 4 16.05 4.32 8.62
CA ALA A 4 17.06 5.23 9.20
C ALA A 4 17.27 4.97 10.70
N PHE A 5 16.20 4.68 11.45
CA PHE A 5 16.32 4.32 12.86
C PHE A 5 17.04 2.99 13.06
N TYR A 6 16.82 2.01 12.19
CA TYR A 6 17.57 0.76 12.20
C TYR A 6 19.06 1.00 11.93
N ALA A 7 19.37 1.81 10.93
CA ALA A 7 20.75 2.17 10.61
C ALA A 7 21.46 2.89 11.77
N LEU A 8 20.79 3.85 12.42
CA LEU A 8 21.32 4.55 13.60
C LEU A 8 21.60 3.60 14.76
N LYS A 9 20.84 2.51 14.88
CA LYS A 9 21.07 1.48 15.91
C LYS A 9 22.05 0.38 15.48
N GLY A 10 22.67 0.52 14.30
CA GLY A 10 23.56 -0.51 13.74
C GLY A 10 22.86 -1.84 13.46
N LYS A 11 21.54 -1.82 13.20
CA LYS A 11 20.72 -3.01 12.94
C LYS A 11 20.24 -3.03 11.50
N TYR A 12 20.16 -4.23 10.94
CA TYR A 12 19.56 -4.47 9.64
C TYR A 12 18.06 -4.80 9.77
N ALA A 13 17.25 -4.28 8.88
CA ALA A 13 15.87 -4.68 8.68
C ALA A 13 15.63 -4.91 7.19
N ASP A 14 15.07 -6.05 6.85
CA ASP A 14 14.67 -6.35 5.48
C ASP A 14 13.37 -5.60 5.10
N LYS A 15 13.02 -5.66 3.82
CA LYS A 15 11.86 -4.94 3.28
C LYS A 15 10.54 -5.40 3.91
N LYS A 16 10.42 -6.72 4.17
CA LYS A 16 9.22 -7.28 4.79
C LYS A 16 9.07 -6.78 6.22
N LYS A 17 10.13 -6.82 7.01
CA LYS A 17 10.14 -6.31 8.38
C LYS A 17 9.79 -4.83 8.43
N LEU A 18 10.35 -4.01 7.53
CA LEU A 18 10.03 -2.59 7.45
C LEU A 18 8.56 -2.34 7.12
N ALA A 19 7.98 -3.14 6.23
CA ALA A 19 6.57 -3.04 5.88
C ALA A 19 5.68 -3.45 7.06
N ASP A 20 5.96 -4.60 7.68
CA ASP A 20 5.17 -5.13 8.80
C ASP A 20 5.20 -4.17 10.00
N GLU A 21 6.36 -3.61 10.33
CA GLU A 21 6.49 -2.62 11.40
C GLU A 21 5.81 -1.29 11.09
N ALA A 22 5.85 -0.84 9.83
CA ALA A 22 5.14 0.35 9.41
C ALA A 22 3.61 0.18 9.54
N ILE A 23 3.10 -1.00 9.11
CA ILE A 23 1.69 -1.37 9.27
C ILE A 23 1.31 -1.41 10.74
N TYR A 24 2.12 -2.08 11.59
CA TYR A 24 1.87 -2.17 13.02
C TYR A 24 1.83 -0.79 13.68
N LEU A 25 2.79 0.07 13.36
CA LEU A 25 2.87 1.43 13.92
C LEU A 25 1.61 2.23 13.55
N GLU A 26 1.22 2.23 12.30
CA GLU A 26 0.08 3.01 11.82
C GLU A 26 -1.25 2.46 12.31
N ARG A 27 -1.45 1.14 12.19
CA ARG A 27 -2.73 0.51 12.51
C ARG A 27 -2.95 0.25 14.00
N ASN A 28 -1.89 -0.17 14.70
CA ASN A 28 -2.01 -0.60 16.10
C ASN A 28 -1.65 0.50 17.08
N LEU A 29 -0.57 1.26 16.82
CA LEU A 29 -0.14 2.31 17.74
C LEU A 29 -0.84 3.65 17.47
N CYS A 30 -0.94 4.07 16.22
CA CYS A 30 -1.63 5.31 15.85
C CYS A 30 -3.13 5.12 15.65
N GLN A 31 -3.62 3.87 15.59
CA GLN A 31 -5.04 3.52 15.39
C GLN A 31 -5.64 4.16 14.12
N GLU A 32 -4.83 4.36 13.10
CA GLU A 32 -5.26 4.88 11.81
C GLU A 32 -6.06 3.82 11.04
N ALA A 33 -7.20 4.21 10.50
CA ALA A 33 -7.94 3.35 9.59
C ALA A 33 -7.27 3.42 8.22
N GLY A 34 -6.72 2.30 7.73
CA GLY A 34 -6.03 2.27 6.43
C GLY A 34 -5.83 0.85 5.91
N GLY A 35 -5.50 0.73 4.63
CA GLY A 35 -4.99 -0.51 4.05
C GLY A 35 -3.50 -0.71 4.37
N TRP A 36 -2.91 -1.76 3.83
CA TRP A 36 -1.49 -2.08 4.00
C TRP A 36 -0.65 -1.72 2.76
N GLN A 37 -1.31 -1.35 1.66
CA GLN A 37 -0.69 -1.21 0.36
C GLN A 37 0.42 -0.15 0.33
N ASP A 38 0.20 0.98 1.00
CA ASP A 38 1.12 2.12 0.96
C ASP A 38 2.43 1.81 1.69
N GLN A 39 2.35 1.18 2.86
CA GLN A 39 3.49 0.77 3.67
C GLN A 39 4.31 -0.30 2.96
N ILE A 40 3.63 -1.27 2.33
CA ILE A 40 4.28 -2.34 1.55
C ILE A 40 4.96 -1.74 0.32
N ALA A 41 4.25 -0.92 -0.46
CA ALA A 41 4.79 -0.30 -1.65
C ALA A 41 6.02 0.58 -1.33
N ALA A 42 5.95 1.37 -0.26
CA ALA A 42 7.06 2.22 0.19
C ALA A 42 8.27 1.41 0.67
N SER A 43 8.04 0.27 1.34
CA SER A 43 9.13 -0.56 1.87
C SER A 43 9.81 -1.39 0.79
N PHE A 44 9.05 -1.93 -0.15
CA PHE A 44 9.59 -2.77 -1.23
C PHE A 44 10.16 -1.95 -2.38
N GLY A 45 9.52 -0.83 -2.72
CA GLY A 45 9.89 0.00 -3.87
C GLY A 45 9.76 -0.76 -5.19
N GLY A 46 10.03 -0.09 -6.30
CA GLY A 46 10.02 -0.72 -7.62
C GLY A 46 8.61 -0.83 -8.22
N PHE A 47 8.44 -1.80 -9.14
CA PHE A 47 7.17 -2.08 -9.81
C PHE A 47 6.75 -3.51 -9.46
N ASN A 48 5.75 -3.63 -8.60
CA ASN A 48 5.37 -4.91 -8.00
C ASN A 48 3.88 -5.17 -8.15
N ARG A 49 3.54 -6.45 -8.18
CA ARG A 49 2.21 -6.96 -7.92
C ARG A 49 2.15 -7.38 -6.46
N ILE A 50 1.17 -6.90 -5.72
CA ILE A 50 0.96 -7.24 -4.32
C ILE A 50 -0.34 -8.04 -4.23
N ASN A 51 -0.24 -9.28 -3.81
CA ASN A 51 -1.38 -10.15 -3.56
C ASN A 51 -1.71 -10.12 -2.07
N PHE A 52 -2.96 -9.85 -1.74
CA PHE A 52 -3.46 -9.91 -0.37
C PHE A 52 -4.31 -11.17 -0.18
N ASN A 53 -4.12 -11.87 0.92
CA ASN A 53 -4.89 -13.04 1.30
C ASN A 53 -5.20 -13.03 2.81
N ALA A 54 -5.90 -14.06 3.30
CA ALA A 54 -6.26 -14.16 4.71
C ALA A 54 -5.04 -14.24 5.65
N ASP A 55 -3.94 -14.80 5.16
CA ASP A 55 -2.71 -15.03 5.94
C ASP A 55 -1.71 -13.86 5.86
N GLY A 56 -2.02 -12.82 5.05
CA GLY A 56 -1.15 -11.67 4.89
C GLY A 56 -1.02 -11.17 3.46
N TYR A 57 0.21 -10.96 3.00
CA TYR A 57 0.49 -10.45 1.66
C TYR A 57 1.73 -11.09 1.04
N GLU A 58 1.75 -11.11 -0.29
CA GLU A 58 2.89 -11.54 -1.09
C GLU A 58 3.25 -10.42 -2.08
N VAL A 59 4.54 -10.15 -2.23
CA VAL A 59 5.05 -9.13 -3.15
C VAL A 59 5.86 -9.78 -4.24
N LEU A 60 5.39 -9.65 -5.48
CA LEU A 60 6.01 -10.21 -6.66
C LEU A 60 6.51 -9.07 -7.58
N PRO A 61 7.80 -9.00 -7.90
CA PRO A 61 8.30 -8.01 -8.85
C PRO A 61 7.73 -8.25 -10.25
N VAL A 62 7.23 -7.17 -10.86
CA VAL A 62 6.79 -7.22 -12.26
C VAL A 62 8.00 -6.94 -13.15
N ILE A 63 8.46 -8.00 -13.85
CA ILE A 63 9.62 -7.92 -14.73
C ILE A 63 9.17 -7.46 -16.11
N ILE A 64 9.45 -6.21 -16.43
CA ILE A 64 9.21 -5.61 -17.75
C ILE A 64 10.44 -4.82 -18.20
N SER A 65 10.59 -4.64 -19.52
CA SER A 65 11.68 -3.83 -20.03
C SER A 65 11.55 -2.35 -19.64
N PRO A 66 12.66 -1.60 -19.57
CA PRO A 66 12.62 -0.15 -19.32
C PRO A 66 11.74 0.61 -20.32
N GLU A 67 11.76 0.19 -21.58
CA GLU A 67 10.97 0.78 -22.67
C GLU A 67 9.47 0.59 -22.40
N ARG A 68 9.08 -0.64 -21.98
CA ARG A 68 7.67 -0.94 -21.64
C ARG A 68 7.20 -0.15 -20.43
N LYS A 69 8.05 0.00 -19.42
CA LYS A 69 7.77 0.84 -18.25
C LYS A 69 7.61 2.31 -18.64
N LYS A 70 8.44 2.81 -19.53
CA LYS A 70 8.34 4.16 -20.06
C LYS A 70 7.03 4.37 -20.84
N GLN A 71 6.65 3.42 -21.70
CA GLN A 71 5.36 3.45 -22.41
C GLN A 71 4.18 3.48 -21.45
N LEU A 72 4.19 2.64 -20.41
CA LEU A 72 3.14 2.67 -19.39
C LEU A 72 3.04 4.06 -18.75
N ASN A 73 4.17 4.63 -18.32
CA ASN A 73 4.18 5.94 -17.67
C ASN A 73 3.70 7.07 -18.60
N GLN A 74 3.95 6.97 -19.92
CA GLN A 74 3.47 7.94 -20.90
C GLN A 74 1.95 7.87 -21.14
N ASN A 75 1.32 6.73 -20.82
CA ASN A 75 -0.13 6.53 -20.94
C ASN A 75 -0.90 6.82 -19.64
N LEU A 76 -0.20 7.27 -18.60
CA LEU A 76 -0.80 7.63 -17.33
C LEU A 76 -0.83 9.15 -17.17
N MET A 77 -1.96 9.68 -16.71
CA MET A 77 -2.11 11.07 -16.32
C MET A 77 -2.61 11.15 -14.89
N MET A 78 -2.03 12.07 -14.13
CA MET A 78 -2.46 12.35 -12.77
C MET A 78 -3.17 13.70 -12.73
N PHE A 79 -4.40 13.69 -12.20
CA PHE A 79 -5.21 14.89 -12.05
C PHE A 79 -5.32 15.25 -10.57
N PHE A 80 -4.97 16.48 -10.23
CA PHE A 80 -5.21 17.00 -8.89
C PHE A 80 -6.68 17.43 -8.77
N THR A 81 -7.38 16.88 -7.78
CA THR A 81 -8.82 17.11 -7.59
C THR A 81 -9.16 18.39 -6.84
N GLY A 82 -8.17 19.13 -6.36
CA GLY A 82 -8.38 20.41 -5.68
C GLY A 82 -8.66 20.33 -4.18
N PHE A 83 -8.88 19.13 -3.62
CA PHE A 83 -9.10 18.98 -2.17
C PHE A 83 -8.23 17.88 -1.58
N THR A 84 -7.85 18.09 -0.33
CA THR A 84 -7.23 17.07 0.51
C THR A 84 -8.27 16.44 1.41
N ARG A 85 -8.20 15.12 1.59
CA ARG A 85 -9.03 14.35 2.53
C ARG A 85 -8.14 13.44 3.35
N PHE A 86 -8.49 13.24 4.61
CA PHE A 86 -7.87 12.17 5.38
C PHE A 86 -8.43 10.83 4.89
N SER A 87 -7.54 9.91 4.52
CA SER A 87 -7.92 8.57 4.05
C SER A 87 -8.73 7.80 5.09
N SER A 88 -8.43 8.01 6.37
CA SER A 88 -9.15 7.44 7.50
C SER A 88 -10.64 7.79 7.52
N ASP A 89 -11.03 9.02 7.16
CA ASP A 89 -12.43 9.45 7.16
C ASP A 89 -13.24 8.74 6.08
N VAL A 90 -12.63 8.60 4.88
CA VAL A 90 -13.26 7.87 3.77
C VAL A 90 -13.41 6.39 4.09
N GLN A 91 -12.41 5.79 4.73
CA GLN A 91 -12.46 4.37 5.08
C GLN A 91 -13.45 4.08 6.22
N LYS A 92 -13.55 4.95 7.23
CA LYS A 92 -14.57 4.87 8.28
C LYS A 92 -15.98 5.00 7.69
N ALA A 93 -16.20 5.93 6.77
CA ALA A 93 -17.48 6.09 6.08
C ALA A 93 -17.83 4.84 5.24
N ASN A 94 -16.86 4.25 4.54
CA ASN A 94 -17.06 3.00 3.80
C ASN A 94 -17.34 1.79 4.71
N ALA A 95 -16.71 1.72 5.88
CA ALA A 95 -16.94 0.66 6.86
C ALA A 95 -18.27 0.83 7.59
N ALA A 96 -18.71 2.06 7.85
CA ALA A 96 -19.99 2.38 8.48
C ALA A 96 -21.18 2.21 7.51
N GLY A 97 -20.97 2.46 6.21
CA GLY A 97 -21.93 2.20 5.16
C GLY A 97 -21.92 0.71 4.80
N LYS A 98 -22.63 -0.11 5.55
CA LYS A 98 -22.83 -1.55 5.29
C LYS A 98 -23.67 -1.81 4.02
N VAL A 99 -23.29 -1.27 2.90
CA VAL A 99 -23.76 -1.76 1.61
C VAL A 99 -22.95 -3.00 1.33
N ASP A 100 -23.62 -4.14 1.24
CA ASP A 100 -22.97 -5.39 0.81
C ASP A 100 -22.47 -5.22 -0.61
N LYS A 101 -21.19 -4.85 -0.74
CA LYS A 101 -20.50 -4.67 -2.02
C LYS A 101 -19.95 -5.98 -2.57
N THR A 102 -20.26 -7.10 -1.94
CA THR A 102 -19.68 -8.42 -2.30
C THR A 102 -20.04 -8.80 -3.73
N ALA A 103 -21.26 -8.52 -4.18
CA ALA A 103 -21.66 -8.79 -5.56
C ALA A 103 -20.87 -7.91 -6.55
N GLN A 104 -20.75 -6.62 -6.28
CA GLN A 104 -20.00 -5.67 -7.11
C GLN A 104 -18.50 -6.00 -7.15
N LEU A 105 -17.92 -6.42 -6.03
CA LEU A 105 -16.51 -6.83 -5.97
C LEU A 105 -16.25 -8.13 -6.73
N ARG A 106 -17.24 -9.06 -6.78
CA ARG A 106 -17.13 -10.29 -7.57
C ARG A 106 -17.19 -10.04 -9.07
N GLU A 107 -17.92 -9.02 -9.51
CA GLU A 107 -17.96 -8.64 -10.94
C GLU A 107 -16.65 -7.98 -11.40
N MET A 108 -15.80 -7.51 -10.48
CA MET A 108 -14.50 -6.89 -10.79
C MET A 108 -13.35 -7.91 -10.88
N LEU A 109 -13.55 -9.17 -10.51
CA LEU A 109 -12.57 -10.25 -10.55
C LEU A 109 -12.71 -11.09 -11.82
#